data_573991bb9b3522343ae114fcad3ec8f9
#
_entry.id   573991bb9b3522343ae114fcad3ec8f9
#
_cell.length_a   1.000
_cell.length_b   1.000
_cell.length_c   1.000
_cell.angle_alpha   90.00
_cell.angle_beta   90.00
_cell.angle_gamma   90.00
#
_symmetry.space_group_name_H-M   'P 1'
#
loop_
_entity.id
_entity.type
_entity.pdbx_description
1 polymer ?
#
loop_
_entity_poly.entity_id
_entity_poly.type
_entity_poly.pdbx_seq_one_letter_code
_entity_poly.pdbx_strand_id
1 'polypeptide(L)'
;MEHFDIAIVGGGPAGLTAAIYARRAGRSVLLLEKEGFGGQIASSPRVENFPGLMSVSGAELADRLYNQAEALGARLELEEVLEVRDGPCKTVITDYGTYTCSALILATGMKHRTLGLPGEDTMAGISFCAVCDGSFYQGKDVAVCGGGNTALQDALFLADLCRHVTVIHRRSAFRGDPVLVQALQKRTNVSFAMDTVVTALLGGGVLTGLSLRNTVTGAETSLAVSGLFEAVGQLPETSLSAALTPVDAGGFIPCGEDCVTSAAGVFAAGDCRAKEVRQLTTACADGAVAALAACNYCKCI
;
A
#
# COMPACT_ATOMS: atom_id res chain seq x y z
N MET A 1 -0.40 20.82 -26.27
CA MET A 1 -0.47 20.18 -24.96
C MET A 1 -1.85 20.48 -24.36
N GLU A 2 -2.53 19.47 -23.92
CA GLU A 2 -3.82 19.63 -23.26
C GLU A 2 -3.60 20.06 -21.81
N HIS A 3 -4.46 20.94 -21.30
CA HIS A 3 -4.35 21.49 -19.95
C HIS A 3 -5.53 21.05 -19.09
N PHE A 4 -5.23 20.65 -17.83
CA PHE A 4 -6.19 20.31 -16.80
C PHE A 4 -5.98 21.18 -15.55
N ASP A 5 -7.03 21.45 -14.80
CA ASP A 5 -6.89 22.11 -13.50
C ASP A 5 -6.03 21.24 -12.57
N ILE A 6 -6.31 19.94 -12.55
CA ILE A 6 -5.65 18.98 -11.65
C ILE A 6 -5.24 17.72 -12.42
N ALA A 7 -3.97 17.36 -12.36
CA ALA A 7 -3.49 16.04 -12.73
C ALA A 7 -3.27 15.18 -11.48
N ILE A 8 -3.59 13.89 -11.57
CA ILE A 8 -3.44 12.92 -10.51
C ILE A 8 -2.61 11.75 -11.03
N VAL A 9 -1.56 11.37 -10.33
CA VAL A 9 -0.69 10.25 -10.68
C VAL A 9 -0.92 9.11 -9.70
N GLY A 10 -1.45 8.00 -10.21
CA GLY A 10 -1.81 6.80 -9.49
C GLY A 10 -3.33 6.60 -9.38
N GLY A 11 -3.81 5.50 -9.92
CA GLY A 11 -5.23 5.11 -10.02
C GLY A 11 -5.73 4.22 -8.88
N GLY A 12 -5.04 4.24 -7.73
CA GLY A 12 -5.50 3.56 -6.52
C GLY A 12 -6.65 4.30 -5.81
N PRO A 13 -7.11 3.81 -4.64
CA PRO A 13 -8.23 4.41 -3.91
C PRO A 13 -8.04 5.89 -3.58
N ALA A 14 -6.82 6.33 -3.28
CA ALA A 14 -6.51 7.73 -3.01
C ALA A 14 -6.71 8.58 -4.28
N GLY A 15 -6.13 8.17 -5.41
CA GLY A 15 -6.24 8.91 -6.66
C GLY A 15 -7.65 8.95 -7.22
N LEU A 16 -8.36 7.81 -7.22
CA LEU A 16 -9.76 7.74 -7.66
C LEU A 16 -10.67 8.61 -6.79
N THR A 17 -10.46 8.60 -5.45
CA THR A 17 -11.20 9.48 -4.54
C THR A 17 -10.87 10.95 -4.81
N ALA A 18 -9.60 11.27 -5.05
CA ALA A 18 -9.20 12.64 -5.41
C ALA A 18 -9.88 13.11 -6.71
N ALA A 19 -9.96 12.25 -7.72
CA ALA A 19 -10.65 12.55 -8.98
C ALA A 19 -12.14 12.84 -8.75
N ILE A 20 -12.83 12.01 -7.95
CA ILE A 20 -14.23 12.19 -7.59
C ILE A 20 -14.45 13.55 -6.93
N TYR A 21 -13.66 13.90 -5.90
CA TYR A 21 -13.84 15.16 -5.16
C TYR A 21 -13.50 16.39 -6.02
N ALA A 22 -12.44 16.34 -6.82
CA ALA A 22 -12.07 17.42 -7.71
C ALA A 22 -13.12 17.66 -8.81
N ARG A 23 -13.66 16.60 -9.42
CA ARG A 23 -14.76 16.70 -10.39
C ARG A 23 -16.02 17.28 -9.79
N ARG A 24 -16.38 16.85 -8.57
CA ARG A 24 -17.52 17.41 -7.81
C ARG A 24 -17.35 18.90 -7.47
N ALA A 25 -16.10 19.36 -7.34
CA ALA A 25 -15.75 20.78 -7.19
C ALA A 25 -15.67 21.54 -8.53
N GLY A 26 -16.05 20.93 -9.66
CA GLY A 26 -16.12 21.57 -10.98
C GLY A 26 -14.77 21.72 -11.68
N ARG A 27 -13.71 21.00 -11.24
CA ARG A 27 -12.39 21.07 -11.86
C ARG A 27 -12.24 20.08 -13.01
N SER A 28 -11.49 20.45 -14.05
CA SER A 28 -11.02 19.50 -15.06
C SER A 28 -9.94 18.61 -14.46
N VAL A 29 -10.09 17.28 -14.62
CA VAL A 29 -9.22 16.29 -13.98
C VAL A 29 -8.69 15.29 -14.99
N LEU A 30 -7.38 15.08 -14.99
CA LEU A 30 -6.68 13.97 -15.62
C LEU A 30 -6.13 13.05 -14.54
N LEU A 31 -6.47 11.76 -14.58
CA LEU A 31 -5.87 10.75 -13.72
C LEU A 31 -5.11 9.76 -14.60
N LEU A 32 -3.86 9.52 -14.25
CA LEU A 32 -2.92 8.67 -14.98
C LEU A 32 -2.54 7.45 -14.10
N GLU A 33 -2.66 6.25 -14.67
CA GLU A 33 -2.31 4.99 -14.02
C GLU A 33 -1.52 4.11 -15.00
N LYS A 34 -0.45 3.46 -14.52
CA LYS A 34 0.46 2.69 -15.38
C LYS A 34 0.07 1.23 -15.58
N GLU A 35 -0.57 0.58 -14.59
CA GLU A 35 -0.81 -0.86 -14.60
C GLU A 35 -2.30 -1.20 -14.69
N GLY A 36 -3.10 -0.64 -13.78
CA GLY A 36 -4.54 -0.90 -13.71
C GLY A 36 -5.18 -0.14 -12.58
N PHE A 37 -6.42 0.31 -12.82
CA PHE A 37 -7.15 1.08 -11.82
C PHE A 37 -7.54 0.23 -10.60
N GLY A 38 -7.44 0.85 -9.43
CA GLY A 38 -7.69 0.22 -8.15
C GLY A 38 -6.43 0.04 -7.29
N GLY A 39 -5.23 0.01 -7.91
CA GLY A 39 -3.97 -0.20 -7.20
C GLY A 39 -3.99 -1.52 -6.40
N GLN A 40 -3.33 -1.56 -5.25
CA GLN A 40 -3.21 -2.80 -4.46
C GLN A 40 -4.54 -3.41 -4.02
N ILE A 41 -5.61 -2.61 -3.84
CA ILE A 41 -6.89 -3.16 -3.39
C ILE A 41 -7.52 -4.08 -4.44
N ALA A 42 -7.25 -3.88 -5.73
CA ALA A 42 -7.82 -4.68 -6.80
C ALA A 42 -7.45 -6.18 -6.69
N SER A 43 -6.29 -6.50 -6.13
CA SER A 43 -5.83 -7.87 -5.89
C SER A 43 -6.42 -8.53 -4.63
N SER A 44 -7.07 -7.77 -3.75
CA SER A 44 -7.65 -8.32 -2.53
C SER A 44 -8.88 -9.19 -2.84
N PRO A 45 -8.91 -10.45 -2.43
CA PRO A 45 -10.05 -11.32 -2.68
C PRO A 45 -11.31 -10.85 -1.96
N ARG A 46 -11.16 -10.15 -0.81
CA ARG A 46 -12.28 -9.69 0.01
C ARG A 46 -11.88 -8.51 0.88
N VAL A 47 -12.74 -7.50 0.92
CA VAL A 47 -12.63 -6.29 1.74
C VAL A 47 -13.82 -6.24 2.68
N GLU A 48 -13.59 -6.25 3.99
CA GLU A 48 -14.61 -6.26 5.05
C GLU A 48 -14.45 -5.09 6.04
N ASN A 49 -13.38 -4.31 5.89
CA ASN A 49 -13.03 -3.21 6.78
C ASN A 49 -13.25 -1.82 6.16
N PHE A 50 -14.00 -1.74 5.06
CA PHE A 50 -14.39 -0.45 4.47
C PHE A 50 -15.79 -0.06 4.95
N PRO A 51 -15.95 1.06 5.71
CA PRO A 51 -17.23 1.48 6.25
C PRO A 51 -18.29 1.67 5.16
N GLY A 52 -19.47 1.12 5.38
CA GLY A 52 -20.59 1.16 4.43
C GLY A 52 -20.67 -0.04 3.48
N LEU A 53 -19.66 -0.92 3.48
CA LEU A 53 -19.67 -2.19 2.74
C LEU A 53 -19.42 -3.35 3.72
N MET A 54 -20.33 -4.32 3.78
CA MET A 54 -20.16 -5.48 4.68
C MET A 54 -19.08 -6.44 4.15
N SER A 55 -19.10 -6.69 2.84
CA SER A 55 -18.12 -7.52 2.16
C SER A 55 -18.19 -7.25 0.66
N VAL A 56 -17.04 -7.07 0.03
CA VAL A 56 -16.91 -6.84 -1.41
C VAL A 56 -15.54 -7.34 -1.85
N SER A 57 -15.37 -7.78 -3.12
CA SER A 57 -14.03 -8.02 -3.63
C SER A 57 -13.29 -6.71 -3.88
N GLY A 58 -11.97 -6.73 -3.77
CA GLY A 58 -11.16 -5.55 -4.06
C GLY A 58 -11.33 -5.07 -5.50
N ALA A 59 -11.44 -5.99 -6.46
CA ALA A 59 -11.72 -5.67 -7.85
C ALA A 59 -13.06 -4.95 -8.02
N GLU A 60 -14.14 -5.46 -7.41
CA GLU A 60 -15.44 -4.80 -7.47
C GLU A 60 -15.42 -3.41 -6.81
N LEU A 61 -14.70 -3.24 -5.71
CA LEU A 61 -14.55 -1.93 -5.09
C LEU A 61 -13.76 -0.96 -5.97
N ALA A 62 -12.70 -1.43 -6.62
CA ALA A 62 -11.94 -0.66 -7.58
C ALA A 62 -12.79 -0.19 -8.75
N ASP A 63 -13.59 -1.11 -9.34
CA ASP A 63 -14.53 -0.80 -10.42
C ASP A 63 -15.57 0.23 -10.00
N ARG A 64 -16.09 0.15 -8.80
CA ARG A 64 -17.07 1.13 -8.28
C ARG A 64 -16.45 2.53 -8.17
N LEU A 65 -15.22 2.64 -7.67
CA LEU A 65 -14.50 3.91 -7.59
C LEU A 65 -14.17 4.47 -8.97
N TYR A 66 -13.70 3.63 -9.88
CA TYR A 66 -13.42 3.97 -11.27
C TYR A 66 -14.67 4.52 -11.97
N ASN A 67 -15.76 3.74 -11.98
CA ASN A 67 -17.02 4.12 -12.62
C ASN A 67 -17.60 5.42 -12.03
N GLN A 68 -17.43 5.66 -10.73
CA GLN A 68 -17.89 6.90 -10.10
C GLN A 68 -17.06 8.11 -10.59
N ALA A 69 -15.73 7.98 -10.69
CA ALA A 69 -14.87 9.04 -11.20
C ALA A 69 -15.15 9.35 -12.69
N GLU A 70 -15.31 8.31 -13.50
CA GLU A 70 -15.64 8.39 -14.91
C GLU A 70 -17.01 9.06 -15.15
N ALA A 71 -18.05 8.63 -14.43
CA ALA A 71 -19.41 9.20 -14.52
C ALA A 71 -19.46 10.68 -14.13
N LEU A 72 -18.53 11.15 -13.29
CA LEU A 72 -18.36 12.58 -12.98
C LEU A 72 -17.56 13.33 -14.04
N GLY A 73 -17.07 12.65 -15.08
CA GLY A 73 -16.34 13.23 -16.20
C GLY A 73 -14.85 13.44 -15.92
N ALA A 74 -14.23 12.68 -15.01
CA ALA A 74 -12.78 12.61 -14.93
C ALA A 74 -12.23 11.93 -16.17
N ARG A 75 -11.14 12.43 -16.73
CA ARG A 75 -10.39 11.73 -17.76
C ARG A 75 -9.44 10.75 -17.09
N LEU A 76 -9.62 9.47 -17.34
CA LEU A 76 -8.88 8.37 -16.77
C LEU A 76 -8.09 7.70 -17.89
N GLU A 77 -6.76 7.76 -17.82
CA GLU A 77 -5.89 7.21 -18.86
C GLU A 77 -4.94 6.16 -18.29
N LEU A 78 -4.77 5.09 -19.04
CA LEU A 78 -3.81 4.04 -18.71
C LEU A 78 -2.48 4.38 -19.38
N GLU A 79 -1.72 5.27 -18.73
CA GLU A 79 -0.44 5.78 -19.21
C GLU A 79 0.58 5.84 -18.07
N GLU A 80 1.83 5.47 -18.35
CA GLU A 80 2.92 5.61 -17.40
C GLU A 80 3.47 7.03 -17.40
N VAL A 81 3.45 7.69 -16.24
CA VAL A 81 4.13 8.98 -16.07
C VAL A 81 5.63 8.74 -15.94
N LEU A 82 6.39 9.26 -16.89
CA LEU A 82 7.84 9.12 -16.96
C LEU A 82 8.57 10.25 -16.24
N GLU A 83 8.03 11.47 -16.35
CA GLU A 83 8.64 12.67 -15.79
C GLU A 83 7.57 13.71 -15.42
N VAL A 84 7.84 14.45 -14.34
CA VAL A 84 7.08 15.65 -14.00
C VAL A 84 8.05 16.81 -13.85
N ARG A 85 7.73 17.94 -14.50
CA ARG A 85 8.52 19.19 -14.44
C ARG A 85 7.74 20.26 -13.71
N ASP A 86 8.44 20.95 -12.82
CA ASP A 86 7.92 22.12 -12.12
C ASP A 86 7.91 23.35 -13.05
N GLY A 87 7.05 24.31 -12.74
CA GLY A 87 6.90 25.55 -13.51
C GLY A 87 5.63 26.30 -13.12
N PRO A 88 5.29 27.40 -13.81
CA PRO A 88 4.02 28.09 -13.62
C PRO A 88 2.79 27.18 -13.75
N CYS A 89 2.85 26.24 -14.71
CA CYS A 89 2.03 25.04 -14.79
C CYS A 89 2.94 23.84 -14.68
N LYS A 90 2.50 22.79 -14.00
CA LYS A 90 3.23 21.52 -13.99
C LYS A 90 3.11 20.85 -15.35
N THR A 91 4.21 20.26 -15.83
CA THR A 91 4.21 19.47 -17.07
C THR A 91 4.35 18.00 -16.70
N VAL A 92 3.40 17.18 -17.14
CA VAL A 92 3.39 15.73 -16.94
C VAL A 92 3.69 15.05 -18.27
N ILE A 93 4.76 14.29 -18.34
CA ILE A 93 5.22 13.56 -19.52
C ILE A 93 4.95 12.08 -19.30
N THR A 94 4.22 11.48 -20.23
CA THR A 94 3.88 10.05 -20.22
C THR A 94 4.55 9.33 -21.40
N ASP A 95 4.39 8.03 -21.43
CA ASP A 95 4.78 7.18 -22.57
C ASP A 95 3.96 7.46 -23.85
N TYR A 96 2.78 8.11 -23.75
CA TYR A 96 1.91 8.46 -24.87
C TYR A 96 1.90 9.95 -25.22
N GLY A 97 2.18 10.84 -24.26
CA GLY A 97 2.04 12.25 -24.54
C GLY A 97 2.56 13.20 -23.46
N THR A 98 2.14 14.43 -23.57
CA THR A 98 2.51 15.49 -22.61
C THR A 98 1.29 16.32 -22.28
N TYR A 99 1.05 16.50 -20.99
CA TYR A 99 -0.05 17.26 -20.42
C TYR A 99 0.48 18.39 -19.55
N THR A 100 -0.35 19.40 -19.32
CA THR A 100 -0.07 20.45 -18.34
C THR A 100 -1.18 20.53 -17.31
N CYS A 101 -0.85 20.92 -16.07
CA CYS A 101 -1.84 21.13 -15.03
C CYS A 101 -1.46 22.29 -14.10
N SER A 102 -2.48 22.88 -13.49
CA SER A 102 -2.31 23.89 -12.45
C SER A 102 -1.86 23.29 -11.13
N ALA A 103 -2.41 22.13 -10.76
CA ALA A 103 -2.07 21.40 -9.54
C ALA A 103 -1.82 19.91 -9.85
N LEU A 104 -0.92 19.29 -9.08
CA LEU A 104 -0.56 17.87 -9.20
C LEU A 104 -0.82 17.16 -7.89
N ILE A 105 -1.50 16.00 -7.95
CA ILE A 105 -1.67 15.10 -6.80
C ILE A 105 -0.88 13.82 -7.06
N LEU A 106 0.09 13.53 -6.20
CA LEU A 106 0.85 12.28 -6.20
C LEU A 106 0.13 11.27 -5.31
N ALA A 107 -0.43 10.22 -5.93
CA ALA A 107 -1.17 9.15 -5.29
C ALA A 107 -0.62 7.77 -5.67
N THR A 108 0.69 7.70 -5.89
CA THR A 108 1.43 6.57 -6.45
C THR A 108 1.51 5.35 -5.54
N GLY A 109 1.12 5.50 -4.27
CA GLY A 109 1.07 4.42 -3.31
C GLY A 109 2.46 3.87 -2.92
N MET A 110 2.50 2.58 -2.63
CA MET A 110 3.72 1.85 -2.26
C MET A 110 3.67 0.42 -2.79
N LYS A 111 4.82 -0.26 -2.79
CA LYS A 111 4.92 -1.71 -3.03
C LYS A 111 5.42 -2.40 -1.76
N HIS A 112 4.91 -3.59 -1.49
CA HIS A 112 5.49 -4.46 -0.46
C HIS A 112 6.79 -5.05 -0.98
N ARG A 113 7.77 -5.17 -0.09
CA ARG A 113 8.91 -6.05 -0.35
C ARG A 113 8.44 -7.47 -0.15
N THR A 114 8.85 -8.34 -1.05
CA THR A 114 8.56 -9.76 -1.02
C THR A 114 9.79 -10.55 -0.57
N LEU A 115 9.63 -11.82 -0.27
CA LEU A 115 10.74 -12.72 0.02
C LEU A 115 11.47 -13.14 -1.26
N GLY A 116 10.85 -12.95 -2.43
CA GLY A 116 11.39 -13.32 -3.73
C GLY A 116 11.33 -14.82 -4.01
N LEU A 117 10.35 -15.50 -3.44
CA LEU A 117 10.18 -16.94 -3.57
C LEU A 117 9.35 -17.30 -4.82
N PRO A 118 9.65 -18.38 -5.52
CA PRO A 118 8.82 -18.85 -6.62
C PRO A 118 7.36 -19.09 -6.19
N GLY A 119 6.42 -18.54 -6.94
CA GLY A 119 4.98 -18.69 -6.69
C GLY A 119 4.39 -17.76 -5.63
N GLU A 120 5.16 -16.83 -5.10
CA GLU A 120 4.75 -15.88 -4.05
C GLU A 120 3.58 -14.98 -4.48
N ASP A 121 3.54 -14.61 -5.74
CA ASP A 121 2.52 -13.76 -6.36
C ASP A 121 1.24 -14.50 -6.79
N THR A 122 1.28 -15.82 -6.84
CA THR A 122 0.17 -16.66 -7.36
C THR A 122 -0.42 -17.62 -6.34
N MET A 123 0.29 -17.89 -5.24
CA MET A 123 -0.14 -18.84 -4.21
C MET A 123 -1.12 -18.17 -3.24
N ALA A 124 -2.33 -18.71 -3.13
CA ALA A 124 -3.27 -18.30 -2.10
C ALA A 124 -2.74 -18.64 -0.69
N GLY A 125 -2.93 -17.72 0.25
CA GLY A 125 -2.43 -17.90 1.63
C GLY A 125 -1.24 -17.01 1.97
N ILE A 126 -0.80 -16.15 1.04
CA ILE A 126 0.20 -15.12 1.30
C ILE A 126 -0.50 -13.78 1.46
N SER A 127 -0.11 -13.01 2.46
CA SER A 127 -0.67 -11.69 2.76
C SER A 127 0.43 -10.72 3.20
N PHE A 128 0.17 -9.44 2.96
CA PHE A 128 1.03 -8.31 3.37
C PHE A 128 0.37 -7.42 4.42
N CYS A 129 -0.84 -7.79 4.89
CA CYS A 129 -1.64 -6.96 5.80
C CYS A 129 -2.43 -7.83 6.78
N ALA A 130 -1.95 -7.94 8.01
CA ALA A 130 -2.62 -8.71 9.05
C ALA A 130 -4.02 -8.16 9.41
N VAL A 131 -4.16 -6.83 9.45
CA VAL A 131 -5.45 -6.17 9.76
C VAL A 131 -6.48 -6.38 8.64
N CYS A 132 -6.02 -6.54 7.38
CA CYS A 132 -6.90 -6.78 6.24
C CYS A 132 -7.39 -8.22 6.20
N ASP A 133 -6.48 -9.18 6.33
CA ASP A 133 -6.70 -10.58 5.99
C ASP A 133 -6.72 -11.52 7.20
N GLY A 134 -6.30 -11.05 8.38
CA GLY A 134 -6.15 -11.90 9.58
C GLY A 134 -7.41 -12.64 9.97
N SER A 135 -8.59 -12.06 9.74
CA SER A 135 -9.89 -12.69 10.01
C SER A 135 -10.12 -14.00 9.22
N PHE A 136 -9.51 -14.16 8.04
CA PHE A 136 -9.61 -15.39 7.21
C PHE A 136 -8.83 -16.56 7.79
N TYR A 137 -7.95 -16.28 8.75
CA TYR A 137 -7.09 -17.25 9.41
C TYR A 137 -7.48 -17.52 10.87
N GLN A 138 -8.69 -17.12 11.27
CA GLN A 138 -9.20 -17.38 12.62
C GLN A 138 -9.12 -18.87 12.95
N GLY A 139 -8.48 -19.19 14.09
CA GLY A 139 -8.31 -20.55 14.57
C GLY A 139 -7.30 -21.41 13.77
N LYS A 140 -6.59 -20.85 12.80
CA LYS A 140 -5.56 -21.54 11.99
C LYS A 140 -4.16 -21.20 12.49
N ASP A 141 -3.16 -21.97 12.04
CA ASP A 141 -1.75 -21.67 12.26
C ASP A 141 -1.24 -20.79 11.10
N VAL A 142 -0.52 -19.74 11.47
CA VAL A 142 0.05 -18.79 10.52
C VAL A 142 1.50 -18.47 10.85
N ALA A 143 2.23 -17.96 9.86
CA ALA A 143 3.57 -17.41 10.03
C ALA A 143 3.59 -15.93 9.73
N VAL A 144 4.42 -15.17 10.46
CA VAL A 144 4.76 -13.78 10.15
C VAL A 144 6.25 -13.70 9.85
N CYS A 145 6.61 -13.28 8.66
CA CYS A 145 8.01 -13.09 8.29
C CYS A 145 8.41 -11.63 8.42
N GLY A 146 9.32 -11.34 9.35
CA GLY A 146 9.80 -9.99 9.58
C GLY A 146 10.41 -9.80 10.96
N GLY A 147 10.82 -8.57 11.30
CA GLY A 147 11.44 -8.30 12.60
C GLY A 147 11.50 -6.81 12.95
N GLY A 148 10.74 -5.97 12.24
CA GLY A 148 10.48 -4.56 12.56
C GLY A 148 9.14 -4.41 13.30
N ASN A 149 8.78 -3.18 13.64
CA ASN A 149 7.54 -2.88 14.35
C ASN A 149 6.29 -3.45 13.66
N THR A 150 6.18 -3.31 12.34
CA THR A 150 5.05 -3.87 11.57
C THR A 150 4.91 -5.36 11.81
N ALA A 151 5.98 -6.14 11.65
CA ALA A 151 5.93 -7.60 11.86
C ALA A 151 5.50 -7.99 13.28
N LEU A 152 5.98 -7.25 14.29
CA LEU A 152 5.64 -7.52 15.69
C LEU A 152 4.19 -7.11 16.01
N GLN A 153 3.71 -6.02 15.45
CA GLN A 153 2.31 -5.58 15.57
C GLN A 153 1.36 -6.55 14.86
N ASP A 154 1.71 -6.98 13.65
CA ASP A 154 0.97 -7.98 12.88
C ASP A 154 0.89 -9.30 13.65
N ALA A 155 2.01 -9.75 14.21
CA ALA A 155 2.04 -10.99 15.03
C ALA A 155 1.18 -10.88 16.29
N LEU A 156 1.16 -9.72 16.96
CA LEU A 156 0.27 -9.47 18.11
C LEU A 156 -1.20 -9.52 17.70
N PHE A 157 -1.55 -8.85 16.62
CA PHE A 157 -2.92 -8.84 16.09
C PHE A 157 -3.37 -10.25 15.71
N LEU A 158 -2.54 -11.00 14.99
CA LEU A 158 -2.83 -12.38 14.59
C LEU A 158 -2.90 -13.34 15.78
N ALA A 159 -2.13 -13.10 16.86
CA ALA A 159 -2.17 -13.91 18.06
C ALA A 159 -3.53 -13.83 18.78
N ASP A 160 -4.31 -12.77 18.58
CA ASP A 160 -5.67 -12.64 19.11
C ASP A 160 -6.72 -13.41 18.28
N LEU A 161 -6.39 -13.77 17.02
CA LEU A 161 -7.32 -14.40 16.08
C LEU A 161 -6.96 -15.87 15.79
N CYS A 162 -5.67 -16.14 15.62
CA CYS A 162 -5.16 -17.40 15.12
C CYS A 162 -4.90 -18.41 16.26
N ARG A 163 -4.92 -19.70 15.92
CA ARG A 163 -4.56 -20.76 16.84
C ARG A 163 -3.11 -20.67 17.30
N HIS A 164 -2.20 -20.45 16.35
CA HIS A 164 -0.78 -20.29 16.61
C HIS A 164 -0.14 -19.36 15.59
N VAL A 165 0.81 -18.53 16.05
CA VAL A 165 1.59 -17.61 15.23
C VAL A 165 3.07 -17.92 15.37
N THR A 166 3.76 -18.21 14.27
CA THR A 166 5.20 -18.37 14.24
C THR A 166 5.85 -17.13 13.64
N VAL A 167 6.63 -16.38 14.42
CA VAL A 167 7.37 -15.23 13.92
C VAL A 167 8.73 -15.70 13.40
N ILE A 168 8.97 -15.54 12.10
CA ILE A 168 10.20 -15.96 11.42
C ILE A 168 11.08 -14.73 11.22
N HIS A 169 12.31 -14.75 11.77
CA HIS A 169 13.25 -13.64 11.61
C HIS A 169 14.65 -14.12 11.25
N ARG A 170 15.26 -13.48 10.24
CA ARG A 170 16.58 -13.84 9.70
C ARG A 170 17.79 -13.51 10.59
N ARG A 171 17.58 -12.86 11.73
CA ARG A 171 18.62 -12.43 12.67
C ARG A 171 18.32 -12.99 14.07
N SER A 172 19.32 -12.94 14.94
CA SER A 172 19.22 -13.36 16.35
C SER A 172 18.43 -12.39 17.25
N ALA A 173 18.19 -11.15 16.78
CA ALA A 173 17.44 -10.14 17.53
C ALA A 173 16.52 -9.33 16.61
N PHE A 174 15.33 -9.00 17.11
CA PHE A 174 14.40 -8.11 16.44
C PHE A 174 14.93 -6.67 16.39
N ARG A 175 14.53 -5.92 15.37
CA ARG A 175 14.80 -4.47 15.25
C ARG A 175 13.65 -3.62 15.76
N GLY A 176 12.49 -4.23 15.99
CA GLY A 176 11.31 -3.54 16.50
C GLY A 176 11.41 -3.23 17.99
N ASP A 177 10.42 -2.49 18.45
CA ASP A 177 10.35 -1.99 19.83
C ASP A 177 10.38 -3.15 20.86
N PRO A 178 11.24 -3.11 21.88
CA PRO A 178 11.30 -4.09 22.94
C PRO A 178 9.96 -4.32 23.66
N VAL A 179 9.08 -3.32 23.74
CA VAL A 179 7.74 -3.47 24.35
C VAL A 179 6.89 -4.44 23.55
N LEU A 180 6.94 -4.39 22.21
CA LEU A 180 6.21 -5.32 21.33
C LEU A 180 6.77 -6.75 21.46
N VAL A 181 8.09 -6.88 21.53
CA VAL A 181 8.76 -8.19 21.74
C VAL A 181 8.32 -8.81 23.06
N GLN A 182 8.34 -8.03 24.16
CA GLN A 182 7.90 -8.49 25.48
C GLN A 182 6.41 -8.88 25.48
N ALA A 183 5.56 -8.15 24.77
CA ALA A 183 4.15 -8.47 24.64
C ALA A 183 3.94 -9.82 23.93
N LEU A 184 4.68 -10.07 22.83
CA LEU A 184 4.65 -11.35 22.13
C LEU A 184 5.18 -12.51 22.96
N GLN A 185 6.26 -12.32 23.72
CA GLN A 185 6.84 -13.35 24.60
C GLN A 185 5.89 -13.80 25.72
N LYS A 186 4.91 -12.98 26.09
CA LYS A 186 3.87 -13.34 27.07
C LYS A 186 2.73 -14.15 26.47
N ARG A 187 2.64 -14.27 25.15
CA ARG A 187 1.60 -15.03 24.46
C ARG A 187 1.94 -16.53 24.44
N THR A 188 1.01 -17.36 24.83
CA THR A 188 1.19 -18.82 24.85
C THR A 188 1.07 -19.46 23.47
N ASN A 189 0.45 -18.76 22.53
CA ASN A 189 0.23 -19.18 21.16
C ASN A 189 1.17 -18.52 20.15
N VAL A 190 2.31 -17.97 20.60
CA VAL A 190 3.33 -17.39 19.73
C VAL A 190 4.66 -18.14 19.92
N SER A 191 5.32 -18.45 18.80
CA SER A 191 6.67 -19.02 18.78
C SER A 191 7.58 -18.18 17.87
N PHE A 192 8.90 -18.31 18.09
CA PHE A 192 9.91 -17.52 17.38
C PHE A 192 10.90 -18.45 16.67
N ALA A 193 11.03 -18.31 15.37
CA ALA A 193 12.07 -18.92 14.54
C ALA A 193 13.13 -17.86 14.22
N MET A 194 14.08 -17.68 15.15
CA MET A 194 15.18 -16.72 14.99
C MET A 194 16.29 -17.31 14.12
N ASP A 195 17.12 -16.43 13.55
CA ASP A 195 18.18 -16.81 12.60
C ASP A 195 17.67 -17.71 11.47
N THR A 196 16.42 -17.49 11.03
CA THR A 196 15.71 -18.39 10.13
C THR A 196 15.15 -17.62 8.94
N VAL A 197 15.28 -18.20 7.75
CA VAL A 197 14.70 -17.70 6.51
C VAL A 197 13.73 -18.72 5.91
N VAL A 198 12.72 -18.23 5.24
CA VAL A 198 11.85 -19.06 4.38
C VAL A 198 12.59 -19.33 3.08
N THR A 199 12.65 -20.57 2.66
CA THR A 199 13.35 -20.99 1.44
C THR A 199 12.42 -21.49 0.36
N ALA A 200 11.23 -21.96 0.71
CA ALA A 200 10.20 -22.35 -0.24
C ALA A 200 8.80 -22.28 0.37
N LEU A 201 7.84 -22.07 -0.50
CA LEU A 201 6.40 -22.18 -0.22
C LEU A 201 5.95 -23.60 -0.53
N LEU A 202 5.19 -24.24 0.37
CA LEU A 202 4.70 -25.59 0.18
C LEU A 202 3.19 -25.57 -0.08
N GLY A 203 2.77 -26.26 -1.15
CA GLY A 203 1.36 -26.35 -1.54
C GLY A 203 1.19 -26.40 -3.06
N GLY A 204 -0.02 -26.67 -3.51
CA GLY A 204 -0.40 -26.73 -4.93
C GLY A 204 -1.38 -25.62 -5.30
N GLY A 205 -0.95 -24.36 -5.23
CA GLY A 205 -1.81 -23.18 -5.46
C GLY A 205 -2.41 -22.58 -4.19
N VAL A 206 -2.46 -23.33 -3.08
CA VAL A 206 -2.83 -22.83 -1.75
C VAL A 206 -1.72 -23.23 -0.78
N LEU A 207 -1.31 -22.30 0.07
CA LEU A 207 -0.25 -22.51 1.05
C LEU A 207 -0.67 -23.56 2.10
N THR A 208 0.18 -24.57 2.28
CA THR A 208 0.02 -25.61 3.32
C THR A 208 1.18 -25.66 4.30
N GLY A 209 2.26 -24.95 4.00
CA GLY A 209 3.45 -24.90 4.84
C GLY A 209 4.58 -24.12 4.19
N LEU A 210 5.70 -24.07 4.91
CA LEU A 210 6.92 -23.36 4.54
C LEU A 210 8.13 -24.30 4.73
N SER A 211 9.10 -24.24 3.81
CA SER A 211 10.44 -24.73 4.08
C SER A 211 11.26 -23.62 4.73
N LEU A 212 11.92 -23.95 5.82
CA LEU A 212 12.73 -23.03 6.61
C LEU A 212 14.17 -23.49 6.66
N ARG A 213 15.10 -22.54 6.67
CA ARG A 213 16.53 -22.81 6.89
C ARG A 213 17.08 -21.88 7.97
N ASN A 214 17.70 -22.46 9.00
CA ASN A 214 18.45 -21.70 9.98
C ASN A 214 19.75 -21.19 9.35
N THR A 215 20.00 -19.89 9.41
CA THR A 215 21.14 -19.24 8.74
C THR A 215 22.47 -19.44 9.46
N VAL A 216 22.45 -19.86 10.74
CA VAL A 216 23.65 -20.12 11.55
C VAL A 216 24.06 -21.59 11.47
N THR A 217 23.10 -22.50 11.65
CA THR A 217 23.38 -23.95 11.71
C THR A 217 23.25 -24.64 10.34
N GLY A 218 22.59 -24.00 9.37
CA GLY A 218 22.24 -24.60 8.09
C GLY A 218 21.10 -25.63 8.17
N ALA A 219 20.54 -25.89 9.35
CA ALA A 219 19.48 -26.87 9.53
C ALA A 219 18.21 -26.48 8.74
N GLU A 220 17.65 -27.44 8.03
CA GLU A 220 16.40 -27.29 7.29
C GLU A 220 15.26 -27.95 8.04
N THR A 221 14.13 -27.29 8.06
CA THR A 221 12.90 -27.76 8.71
C THR A 221 11.68 -27.37 7.88
N SER A 222 10.55 -27.98 8.16
CA SER A 222 9.27 -27.56 7.58
C SER A 222 8.32 -27.09 8.66
N LEU A 223 7.50 -26.09 8.34
CA LEU A 223 6.48 -25.51 9.21
C LEU A 223 5.13 -25.60 8.50
N ALA A 224 4.19 -26.37 9.07
CA ALA A 224 2.82 -26.43 8.55
C ALA A 224 2.06 -25.15 8.96
N VAL A 225 1.60 -24.37 7.99
CA VAL A 225 0.81 -23.14 8.19
C VAL A 225 -0.19 -22.96 7.05
N SER A 226 -1.29 -22.32 7.35
CA SER A 226 -2.33 -21.98 6.37
C SER A 226 -2.18 -20.55 5.80
N GLY A 227 -1.33 -19.73 6.41
CA GLY A 227 -1.07 -18.35 5.99
C GLY A 227 0.34 -17.90 6.30
N LEU A 228 0.90 -17.10 5.39
CA LEU A 228 2.17 -16.40 5.56
C LEU A 228 1.90 -14.90 5.44
N PHE A 229 2.24 -14.14 6.47
CA PHE A 229 2.19 -12.68 6.47
C PHE A 229 3.60 -12.12 6.29
N GLU A 230 3.83 -11.43 5.17
CA GLU A 230 5.14 -10.88 4.84
C GLU A 230 5.25 -9.43 5.30
N ALA A 231 5.95 -9.21 6.39
CA ALA A 231 6.21 -7.90 6.96
C ALA A 231 7.71 -7.54 6.87
N VAL A 232 8.30 -7.74 5.68
CA VAL A 232 9.75 -7.54 5.42
C VAL A 232 10.10 -6.14 4.94
N GLY A 233 9.10 -5.26 4.83
CA GLY A 233 9.23 -3.85 4.52
C GLY A 233 8.29 -3.37 3.42
N GLN A 234 8.26 -2.07 3.26
CA GLN A 234 7.46 -1.36 2.26
C GLN A 234 8.36 -0.41 1.48
N LEU A 235 8.06 -0.21 0.22
CA LEU A 235 8.75 0.70 -0.69
C LEU A 235 7.76 1.69 -1.27
N PRO A 236 7.78 2.96 -0.85
CA PRO A 236 6.93 3.96 -1.46
C PRO A 236 7.35 4.21 -2.92
N GLU A 237 6.36 4.36 -3.80
CA GLU A 237 6.56 4.67 -5.21
C GLU A 237 6.68 6.19 -5.40
N THR A 238 7.84 6.75 -5.03
CA THR A 238 8.07 8.20 -4.97
C THR A 238 9.16 8.69 -5.91
N SER A 239 9.58 7.89 -6.87
CA SER A 239 10.61 8.28 -7.87
C SER A 239 10.27 9.58 -8.61
N LEU A 240 9.00 9.76 -8.99
CA LEU A 240 8.51 10.96 -9.67
C LEU A 240 8.52 12.20 -8.77
N SER A 241 8.40 12.02 -7.44
CA SER A 241 8.35 13.15 -6.51
C SER A 241 9.72 13.77 -6.24
N ALA A 242 10.81 13.03 -6.41
CA ALA A 242 12.16 13.47 -6.05
C ALA A 242 12.60 14.75 -6.78
N ALA A 243 12.09 15.01 -7.97
CA ALA A 243 12.34 16.24 -8.72
C ALA A 243 11.50 17.44 -8.24
N LEU A 244 10.45 17.22 -7.47
CA LEU A 244 9.48 18.23 -7.05
C LEU A 244 9.53 18.52 -5.54
N THR A 245 9.57 17.48 -4.73
CA THR A 245 9.53 17.59 -3.27
C THR A 245 10.44 16.52 -2.65
N PRO A 246 11.15 16.85 -1.55
CA PRO A 246 12.02 15.89 -0.88
C PRO A 246 11.17 14.73 -0.30
N VAL A 247 11.82 13.58 -0.12
CA VAL A 247 11.27 12.43 0.59
C VAL A 247 12.02 12.25 1.94
N ASP A 248 11.38 11.59 2.89
CA ASP A 248 11.98 11.26 4.18
C ASP A 248 13.01 10.12 4.06
N ALA A 249 13.65 9.75 5.18
CA ALA A 249 14.60 8.64 5.22
C ALA A 249 14.00 7.27 4.86
N GLY A 250 12.68 7.12 4.93
CA GLY A 250 11.93 5.93 4.50
C GLY A 250 11.54 5.97 3.02
N GLY A 251 11.78 7.08 2.33
CA GLY A 251 11.40 7.31 0.95
C GLY A 251 9.97 7.84 0.78
N PHE A 252 9.25 8.18 1.85
CA PHE A 252 7.89 8.70 1.81
C PHE A 252 7.86 10.21 1.61
N ILE A 253 6.79 10.74 1.01
CA ILE A 253 6.60 12.19 0.82
C ILE A 253 6.13 12.81 2.13
N PRO A 254 6.91 13.72 2.76
CA PRO A 254 6.49 14.44 3.96
C PRO A 254 5.36 15.42 3.62
N CYS A 255 4.22 15.27 4.27
CA CYS A 255 3.12 16.24 4.27
C CYS A 255 2.25 16.05 5.51
N GLY A 256 1.57 17.10 5.92
CA GLY A 256 0.63 17.08 7.04
C GLY A 256 -0.72 16.44 6.69
N GLU A 257 -1.66 16.57 7.62
CA GLU A 257 -3.05 16.11 7.43
C GLU A 257 -3.78 16.85 6.30
N ASP A 258 -3.25 17.99 5.88
CA ASP A 258 -3.72 18.79 4.74
C ASP A 258 -3.27 18.25 3.38
N CYS A 259 -2.41 17.22 3.37
CA CYS A 259 -1.83 16.62 2.17
C CYS A 259 -0.98 17.58 1.31
N VAL A 260 -0.58 18.74 1.83
CA VAL A 260 0.23 19.74 1.15
C VAL A 260 1.70 19.38 1.27
N THR A 261 2.43 19.33 0.15
CA THR A 261 3.88 19.11 0.14
C THR A 261 4.64 20.44 0.25
N SER A 262 5.97 20.36 0.34
CA SER A 262 6.82 21.55 0.31
C SER A 262 6.86 22.28 -1.06
N ALA A 263 6.40 21.62 -2.14
CA ALA A 263 6.35 22.19 -3.47
C ALA A 263 4.98 22.83 -3.74
N ALA A 264 4.96 24.08 -4.17
CA ALA A 264 3.73 24.81 -4.45
C ALA A 264 2.91 24.11 -5.56
N GLY A 265 1.61 23.87 -5.29
CA GLY A 265 0.72 23.19 -6.22
C GLY A 265 0.97 21.69 -6.37
N VAL A 266 1.76 21.08 -5.49
CA VAL A 266 1.98 19.63 -5.42
C VAL A 266 1.44 19.08 -4.11
N PHE A 267 0.64 18.05 -4.19
CA PHE A 267 -0.05 17.39 -3.08
C PHE A 267 0.28 15.89 -3.07
N ALA A 268 0.21 15.25 -1.90
CA ALA A 268 0.43 13.81 -1.80
C ALA A 268 -0.72 13.15 -1.06
N ALA A 269 -1.19 11.98 -1.55
CA ALA A 269 -2.32 11.26 -0.98
C ALA A 269 -2.06 9.76 -0.94
N GLY A 270 -2.58 9.09 0.07
CA GLY A 270 -2.46 7.64 0.21
C GLY A 270 -1.10 7.21 0.76
N ASP A 271 -0.70 6.00 0.40
CA ASP A 271 0.39 5.30 1.08
C ASP A 271 1.80 5.77 0.69
N CYS A 272 1.94 6.59 -0.36
CA CYS A 272 3.21 7.23 -0.72
C CYS A 272 3.62 8.37 0.23
N ARG A 273 2.67 8.90 1.04
CA ARG A 273 2.98 9.95 2.03
C ARG A 273 3.47 9.37 3.36
N ALA A 274 4.23 10.19 4.10
CA ALA A 274 4.67 9.89 5.46
C ALA A 274 3.46 9.87 6.41
N LYS A 275 3.05 8.69 6.89
CA LYS A 275 1.98 8.49 7.87
C LYS A 275 2.13 7.14 8.57
N GLU A 276 1.48 6.96 9.72
CA GLU A 276 1.54 5.70 10.47
C GLU A 276 0.55 4.67 9.96
N VAL A 277 -0.71 5.07 9.73
CA VAL A 277 -1.79 4.16 9.35
C VAL A 277 -1.98 4.15 7.83
N ARG A 278 -1.77 2.99 7.24
CA ARG A 278 -1.97 2.72 5.81
C ARG A 278 -3.11 1.74 5.64
N GLN A 279 -4.29 2.27 5.36
CA GLN A 279 -5.52 1.54 5.17
C GLN A 279 -6.31 2.16 4.01
N LEU A 280 -7.17 1.36 3.40
CA LEU A 280 -8.06 1.79 2.33
C LEU A 280 -8.85 3.07 2.70
N THR A 281 -9.42 3.09 3.91
CA THR A 281 -10.19 4.25 4.41
C THR A 281 -9.31 5.50 4.53
N THR A 282 -8.08 5.37 5.06
CA THR A 282 -7.18 6.52 5.17
C THR A 282 -6.63 6.97 3.82
N ALA A 283 -6.47 6.07 2.86
CA ALA A 283 -6.10 6.43 1.49
C ALA A 283 -7.21 7.24 0.80
N CYS A 284 -8.48 6.83 0.94
CA CYS A 284 -9.62 7.58 0.44
C CYS A 284 -9.74 8.96 1.12
N ALA A 285 -9.55 9.02 2.45
CA ALA A 285 -9.57 10.29 3.19
C ALA A 285 -8.51 11.26 2.68
N ASP A 286 -7.27 10.79 2.51
CA ASP A 286 -6.17 11.59 1.94
C ASP A 286 -6.53 12.10 0.53
N GLY A 287 -7.11 11.25 -0.32
CA GLY A 287 -7.54 11.64 -1.66
C GLY A 287 -8.54 12.80 -1.65
N ALA A 288 -9.53 12.74 -0.74
CA ALA A 288 -10.50 13.80 -0.58
C ALA A 288 -9.85 15.11 -0.10
N VAL A 289 -8.96 15.04 0.90
CA VAL A 289 -8.25 16.20 1.46
C VAL A 289 -7.34 16.83 0.40
N ALA A 290 -6.51 16.04 -0.27
CA ALA A 290 -5.61 16.51 -1.33
C ALA A 290 -6.37 17.19 -2.47
N ALA A 291 -7.50 16.61 -2.90
CA ALA A 291 -8.33 17.22 -3.95
C ALA A 291 -8.89 18.57 -3.54
N LEU A 292 -9.40 18.70 -2.31
CA LEU A 292 -9.93 19.99 -1.81
C LEU A 292 -8.81 21.03 -1.67
N ALA A 293 -7.62 20.64 -1.20
CA ALA A 293 -6.45 21.51 -1.13
C ALA A 293 -6.01 21.97 -2.53
N ALA A 294 -5.94 21.05 -3.50
CA ALA A 294 -5.63 21.35 -4.90
C ALA A 294 -6.67 22.28 -5.53
N CYS A 295 -7.97 22.03 -5.28
CA CYS A 295 -9.04 22.91 -5.77
C CYS A 295 -8.93 24.34 -5.22
N ASN A 296 -8.54 24.49 -3.95
CA ASN A 296 -8.33 25.80 -3.34
C ASN A 296 -7.11 26.50 -3.93
N TYR A 297 -6.02 25.77 -4.15
CA TYR A 297 -4.82 26.29 -4.83
C TYR A 297 -5.16 26.83 -6.21
N CYS A 298 -5.93 26.08 -7.04
CA CYS A 298 -6.36 26.50 -8.36
C CYS A 298 -7.30 27.72 -8.39
N LYS A 299 -7.86 28.16 -7.26
CA LYS A 299 -8.63 29.41 -7.17
C LYS A 299 -7.75 30.64 -6.94
N CYS A 300 -6.53 30.43 -6.49
CA CYS A 300 -5.61 31.48 -6.09
C CYS A 300 -4.62 31.87 -7.22
N ILE A 301 -4.60 31.09 -8.27
CA ILE A 301 -3.79 31.31 -9.48
C ILE A 301 -4.74 31.59 -10.67
#